data_a3c7ee759b81a1436f54161c7fdc4eaf
#
_entry.id   a3c7ee759b81a1436f54161c7fdc4eaf
#
_cell.length_a   1.000
_cell.length_b   1.000
_cell.length_c   1.000
_cell.angle_alpha   90.00
_cell.angle_beta   90.00
_cell.angle_gamma   90.00
#
_symmetry.space_group_name_H-M   'P 1'
#
loop_
_entity.id
_entity.type
_entity.pdbx_description
1 polymer ?
#
loop_
_entity_poly.entity_id
_entity_poly.type
_entity_poly.pdbx_seq_one_letter_code
_entity_poly.pdbx_strand_id
1 'polypeptide(L)'
;MRHPSRREFLKSSATAVCAASFGHGALANSQAASSAPPPFPPTLAIKKGVWFEMLPAKLSTADRFKLARDVGFEVAQVPTEPDERKAEEIKEAAEAANIRIDSVMNMDHWKYPLSSSDRAVVEKSLAGMRTSLHNAKLWGSDAVLLVPAVVNPQTSYHDAWTRSQKEIRTLIPLAEELKVVIAIEEVWNKFLLSPLEMANYIDEFQSPWIKTWFDVGNVLLYGYPQDWIYTLGNRIVKVHLKDFKRKKDGYAWVNLGDGDVDWPAVRQAFGDIGYSGSAVTELEGGDEKYLRDVCKRFDRLVIGRG
;
A
#
# COMPACT_ATOMS: atom_id res chain seq x y z
N MET A 1 -13.59 12.01 -48.28
CA MET A 1 -12.30 11.29 -48.06
C MET A 1 -12.59 10.03 -47.31
N ARG A 2 -12.24 8.84 -47.85
CA ARG A 2 -12.51 7.55 -47.20
C ARG A 2 -11.34 7.24 -46.25
N HIS A 3 -11.60 6.93 -45.00
CA HIS A 3 -10.60 6.47 -44.05
C HIS A 3 -10.15 5.05 -44.43
N PRO A 4 -8.84 4.76 -44.42
CA PRO A 4 -8.33 3.43 -44.73
C PRO A 4 -8.75 2.41 -43.67
N SER A 5 -9.03 1.18 -44.08
CA SER A 5 -9.41 0.10 -43.18
C SER A 5 -8.20 -0.43 -42.41
N ARG A 6 -8.44 -1.06 -41.23
CA ARG A 6 -7.39 -1.70 -40.40
C ARG A 6 -6.48 -2.67 -41.19
N ARG A 7 -7.00 -3.26 -42.28
CA ARG A 7 -6.28 -4.20 -43.14
C ARG A 7 -5.30 -3.50 -44.10
N GLU A 8 -5.59 -2.26 -44.48
CA GLU A 8 -4.71 -1.46 -45.33
C GLU A 8 -3.56 -0.82 -44.55
N PHE A 9 -3.80 -0.46 -43.29
CA PHE A 9 -2.74 0.04 -42.38
C PHE A 9 -1.64 -1.00 -42.12
N LEU A 10 -2.00 -2.28 -41.95
CA LEU A 10 -1.03 -3.35 -41.73
C LEU A 10 -0.24 -3.77 -42.96
N LYS A 11 -0.64 -3.39 -44.18
CA LYS A 11 0.09 -3.70 -45.41
C LYS A 11 1.14 -2.64 -45.79
N SER A 12 1.10 -1.46 -45.20
CA SER A 12 2.04 -0.37 -45.49
C SER A 12 3.35 -0.41 -44.67
N SER A 13 3.50 -1.33 -43.71
CA SER A 13 4.65 -1.40 -42.84
C SER A 13 5.73 -2.43 -43.26
N ALA A 14 5.59 -3.03 -44.42
CA ALA A 14 6.49 -4.11 -44.86
C ALA A 14 7.19 -3.79 -46.20
N THR A 15 7.91 -2.67 -46.32
CA THR A 15 8.93 -2.54 -47.38
C THR A 15 9.81 -1.29 -47.14
N ALA A 16 10.90 -1.45 -46.41
CA ALA A 16 12.10 -0.63 -46.55
C ALA A 16 13.31 -1.42 -45.95
N VAL A 17 13.78 -2.41 -46.70
CA VAL A 17 15.15 -2.93 -46.52
C VAL A 17 16.03 -2.21 -47.56
N CYS A 18 16.82 -1.26 -47.13
CA CYS A 18 17.97 -0.75 -47.93
C CYS A 18 19.22 -1.31 -47.32
N ALA A 19 19.92 -2.09 -48.16
CA ALA A 19 21.27 -2.58 -47.93
C ALA A 19 22.27 -1.42 -47.93
N ALA A 20 23.16 -1.36 -46.95
CA ALA A 20 24.43 -0.64 -47.00
C ALA A 20 25.51 -1.54 -46.40
N SER A 21 26.47 -1.88 -47.20
CA SER A 21 27.57 -2.76 -46.92
C SER A 21 28.81 -2.02 -46.42
N PHE A 22 29.60 -2.73 -45.60
CA PHE A 22 31.04 -2.63 -45.33
C PHE A 22 31.57 -1.65 -44.27
N GLY A 23 32.00 -2.22 -43.20
CA GLY A 23 32.98 -1.69 -42.28
C GLY A 23 33.37 -2.78 -41.27
N HIS A 24 34.51 -3.50 -41.51
CA HIS A 24 35.06 -4.45 -40.53
C HIS A 24 35.65 -3.67 -39.35
N GLY A 25 34.88 -3.51 -38.31
CA GLY A 25 35.37 -3.10 -36.99
C GLY A 25 35.23 -4.28 -36.03
N ALA A 26 36.31 -4.70 -35.41
CA ALA A 26 36.35 -5.75 -34.41
C ALA A 26 35.45 -5.35 -33.23
N LEU A 27 34.28 -5.94 -33.17
CA LEU A 27 33.38 -5.84 -31.97
C LEU A 27 34.00 -6.71 -30.88
N ALA A 28 34.56 -6.04 -29.88
CA ALA A 28 34.83 -6.67 -28.59
C ALA A 28 33.52 -7.28 -28.05
N ASN A 29 33.53 -8.59 -27.94
CA ASN A 29 32.46 -9.39 -27.37
C ASN A 29 32.39 -9.08 -25.87
N SER A 30 31.68 -8.02 -25.48
CA SER A 30 31.23 -7.88 -24.09
C SER A 30 30.19 -8.96 -23.84
N GLN A 31 30.64 -10.12 -23.37
CA GLN A 31 29.75 -11.07 -22.73
C GLN A 31 29.06 -10.33 -21.59
N ALA A 32 27.79 -9.94 -21.80
CA ALA A 32 26.91 -9.62 -20.71
C ALA A 32 26.91 -10.87 -19.81
N ALA A 33 27.53 -10.75 -18.66
CA ALA A 33 27.44 -11.78 -17.64
C ALA A 33 25.95 -11.96 -17.33
N SER A 34 25.40 -13.04 -17.85
CA SER A 34 24.12 -13.56 -17.38
C SER A 34 24.33 -13.95 -15.91
N SER A 35 24.15 -13.02 -15.00
CA SER A 35 24.02 -13.36 -13.59
C SER A 35 22.75 -14.18 -13.47
N ALA A 36 22.90 -15.48 -13.21
CA ALA A 36 21.78 -16.30 -12.79
C ALA A 36 21.05 -15.57 -11.65
N PRO A 37 19.73 -15.53 -11.64
CA PRO A 37 19.02 -14.93 -10.53
C PRO A 37 19.52 -15.58 -9.23
N PRO A 38 19.67 -14.81 -8.13
CA PRO A 38 20.12 -15.38 -6.86
C PRO A 38 19.21 -16.54 -6.50
N PRO A 39 19.72 -17.64 -5.95
CA PRO A 39 19.02 -18.92 -5.83
C PRO A 39 17.79 -18.88 -4.92
N PHE A 40 17.55 -17.81 -4.17
CA PHE A 40 16.30 -17.53 -3.41
C PHE A 40 16.26 -16.03 -3.06
N PRO A 41 15.03 -15.41 -3.05
CA PRO A 41 14.90 -14.07 -2.51
C PRO A 41 15.37 -14.03 -1.05
N PRO A 42 16.03 -12.95 -0.60
CA PRO A 42 16.61 -12.85 0.73
C PRO A 42 15.54 -12.95 1.82
N THR A 43 15.94 -13.39 3.02
CA THR A 43 15.10 -13.25 4.21
C THR A 43 14.98 -11.76 4.56
N LEU A 44 13.76 -11.25 4.60
CA LEU A 44 13.50 -9.83 4.84
C LEU A 44 13.31 -9.51 6.33
N ALA A 45 13.76 -8.33 6.74
CA ALA A 45 13.57 -7.79 8.10
C ALA A 45 12.25 -6.99 8.22
N ILE A 46 11.18 -7.51 7.65
CA ILE A 46 9.84 -6.88 7.67
C ILE A 46 9.11 -7.32 8.93
N LYS A 47 8.56 -6.35 9.69
CA LYS A 47 7.78 -6.63 10.90
C LYS A 47 6.37 -7.10 10.51
N LYS A 48 5.93 -8.16 11.18
CA LYS A 48 4.64 -8.79 10.95
C LYS A 48 3.53 -8.03 11.66
N GLY A 49 2.65 -7.40 10.89
CA GLY A 49 1.55 -6.59 11.38
C GLY A 49 0.18 -7.22 11.15
N VAL A 50 -0.78 -6.82 11.99
CA VAL A 50 -2.19 -7.18 11.87
C VAL A 50 -3.08 -5.94 11.86
N TRP A 51 -4.05 -5.89 10.97
CA TRP A 51 -5.17 -4.97 11.07
C TRP A 51 -6.05 -5.35 12.28
N PHE A 52 -6.27 -4.40 13.19
CA PHE A 52 -6.91 -4.68 14.48
C PHE A 52 -8.29 -5.30 14.34
N GLU A 53 -9.05 -4.96 13.31
CA GLU A 53 -10.38 -5.51 13.08
C GLU A 53 -10.38 -6.96 12.54
N MET A 54 -9.23 -7.53 12.19
CA MET A 54 -9.09 -8.98 11.94
C MET A 54 -9.21 -9.81 13.23
N LEU A 55 -8.98 -9.19 14.38
CA LEU A 55 -9.03 -9.85 15.67
C LEU A 55 -10.48 -10.00 16.13
N PRO A 56 -10.87 -11.10 16.80
CA PRO A 56 -12.26 -11.38 17.14
C PRO A 56 -12.92 -10.26 17.94
N ALA A 57 -13.94 -9.63 17.38
CA ALA A 57 -14.62 -8.47 17.99
C ALA A 57 -15.31 -8.77 19.35
N LYS A 58 -15.56 -10.05 19.66
CA LYS A 58 -16.12 -10.48 20.95
C LYS A 58 -15.13 -10.40 22.12
N LEU A 59 -13.85 -10.27 21.83
CA LEU A 59 -12.81 -10.12 22.85
C LEU A 59 -12.68 -8.66 23.27
N SER A 60 -12.24 -8.43 24.51
CA SER A 60 -11.84 -7.09 24.95
C SER A 60 -10.65 -6.57 24.15
N THR A 61 -10.44 -5.26 24.14
CA THR A 61 -9.26 -4.64 23.49
C THR A 61 -7.95 -5.26 23.97
N ALA A 62 -7.82 -5.47 25.29
CA ALA A 62 -6.63 -6.10 25.89
C ALA A 62 -6.45 -7.55 25.42
N ASP A 63 -7.53 -8.35 25.38
CA ASP A 63 -7.46 -9.73 24.92
C ASP A 63 -7.17 -9.82 23.41
N ARG A 64 -7.67 -8.87 22.61
CA ARG A 64 -7.35 -8.78 21.17
C ARG A 64 -5.85 -8.54 20.98
N PHE A 65 -5.24 -7.57 21.66
CA PHE A 65 -3.78 -7.35 21.58
C PHE A 65 -2.98 -8.55 22.09
N LYS A 66 -3.42 -9.15 23.21
CA LYS A 66 -2.78 -10.35 23.73
C LYS A 66 -2.82 -11.49 22.72
N LEU A 67 -3.97 -11.74 22.10
CA LEU A 67 -4.13 -12.74 21.05
C LEU A 67 -3.21 -12.44 19.85
N ALA A 68 -3.16 -11.20 19.38
CA ALA A 68 -2.29 -10.80 18.26
C ALA A 68 -0.82 -11.17 18.54
N ARG A 69 -0.31 -10.83 19.71
CA ARG A 69 1.04 -11.21 20.13
C ARG A 69 1.21 -12.74 20.22
N ASP A 70 0.28 -13.45 20.86
CA ASP A 70 0.38 -14.89 21.14
C ASP A 70 0.32 -15.74 19.86
N VAL A 71 -0.31 -15.23 18.78
CA VAL A 71 -0.29 -15.90 17.47
C VAL A 71 0.93 -15.54 16.64
N GLY A 72 1.70 -14.51 17.03
CA GLY A 72 3.00 -14.16 16.45
C GLY A 72 3.04 -12.86 15.64
N PHE A 73 2.07 -11.96 15.77
CA PHE A 73 2.19 -10.60 15.25
C PHE A 73 3.11 -9.76 16.15
N GLU A 74 3.85 -8.84 15.54
CA GLU A 74 4.82 -7.96 16.20
C GLU A 74 4.27 -6.55 16.38
N VAL A 75 3.39 -6.13 15.45
CA VAL A 75 2.79 -4.79 15.43
C VAL A 75 1.31 -4.86 15.05
N ALA A 76 0.56 -3.81 15.41
CA ALA A 76 -0.84 -3.66 15.03
C ALA A 76 -1.09 -2.32 14.36
N GLN A 77 -1.95 -2.29 13.36
CA GLN A 77 -2.61 -1.08 12.88
C GLN A 77 -3.96 -0.96 13.56
N VAL A 78 -4.28 0.23 14.09
CA VAL A 78 -5.49 0.47 14.88
C VAL A 78 -6.33 1.57 14.22
N PRO A 79 -7.66 1.49 14.23
CA PRO A 79 -8.51 2.58 13.74
C PRO A 79 -8.38 3.83 14.62
N THR A 80 -8.69 4.99 14.04
CA THR A 80 -8.78 6.26 14.78
C THR A 80 -9.80 6.15 15.91
N GLU A 81 -9.45 6.61 17.10
CA GLU A 81 -10.34 6.71 18.26
C GLU A 81 -10.49 8.17 18.68
N PRO A 82 -11.69 8.77 18.52
CA PRO A 82 -11.91 10.17 18.86
C PRO A 82 -12.15 10.41 20.37
N ASP A 83 -12.47 9.40 21.15
CA ASP A 83 -12.63 9.51 22.61
C ASP A 83 -11.24 9.37 23.26
N GLU A 84 -10.79 10.44 23.90
CA GLU A 84 -9.44 10.52 24.50
C GLU A 84 -9.23 9.43 25.57
N ARG A 85 -10.24 9.14 26.41
CA ARG A 85 -10.13 8.11 27.44
C ARG A 85 -9.99 6.71 26.83
N LYS A 86 -10.76 6.41 25.77
CA LYS A 86 -10.62 5.14 25.06
C LYS A 86 -9.29 5.04 24.32
N ALA A 87 -8.79 6.16 23.78
CA ALA A 87 -7.48 6.18 23.15
C ALA A 87 -6.35 5.84 24.14
N GLU A 88 -6.42 6.35 25.39
CA GLU A 88 -5.50 5.93 26.47
C GLU A 88 -5.69 4.46 26.84
N GLU A 89 -6.93 3.96 26.99
CA GLU A 89 -7.21 2.54 27.28
C GLU A 89 -6.62 1.62 26.20
N ILE A 90 -6.68 2.02 24.92
CA ILE A 90 -6.08 1.29 23.79
C ILE A 90 -4.55 1.24 23.94
N LYS A 91 -3.91 2.36 24.28
CA LYS A 91 -2.47 2.43 24.52
C LYS A 91 -2.04 1.48 25.64
N GLU A 92 -2.69 1.61 26.82
CA GLU A 92 -2.40 0.78 27.98
C GLU A 92 -2.55 -0.73 27.66
N ALA A 93 -3.61 -1.08 26.92
CA ALA A 93 -3.86 -2.46 26.51
C ALA A 93 -2.78 -3.01 25.57
N ALA A 94 -2.30 -2.19 24.62
CA ALA A 94 -1.22 -2.57 23.70
C ALA A 94 0.11 -2.72 24.44
N GLU A 95 0.44 -1.79 25.34
CA GLU A 95 1.64 -1.83 26.19
C GLU A 95 1.64 -3.07 27.10
N ALA A 96 0.52 -3.35 27.78
CA ALA A 96 0.37 -4.54 28.63
C ALA A 96 0.52 -5.86 27.85
N ALA A 97 0.08 -5.87 26.59
CA ALA A 97 0.26 -7.01 25.69
C ALA A 97 1.67 -7.09 25.10
N ASN A 98 2.52 -6.08 25.26
CA ASN A 98 3.82 -5.96 24.61
C ASN A 98 3.72 -6.08 23.08
N ILE A 99 2.75 -5.36 22.48
CA ILE A 99 2.59 -5.21 21.03
C ILE A 99 2.58 -3.72 20.68
N ARG A 100 3.38 -3.32 19.70
CA ARG A 100 3.44 -1.92 19.28
C ARG A 100 2.26 -1.58 18.38
N ILE A 101 1.58 -0.47 18.66
CA ILE A 101 0.69 0.15 17.67
C ILE A 101 1.59 0.88 16.67
N ASP A 102 1.69 0.35 15.47
CA ASP A 102 2.66 0.79 14.46
C ASP A 102 2.11 1.89 13.56
N SER A 103 0.79 1.94 13.43
CA SER A 103 0.11 2.86 12.53
C SER A 103 -1.37 3.02 12.86
N VAL A 104 -1.94 4.10 12.36
CA VAL A 104 -3.36 4.43 12.52
C VAL A 104 -4.05 4.43 11.17
N MET A 105 -5.23 3.80 11.08
CA MET A 105 -6.10 3.91 9.91
C MET A 105 -7.09 5.05 10.12
N ASN A 106 -7.09 6.04 9.22
CA ASN A 106 -8.13 7.07 9.22
C ASN A 106 -9.43 6.49 8.68
N MET A 107 -10.46 6.39 9.53
CA MET A 107 -11.73 5.73 9.19
C MET A 107 -12.66 6.58 8.33
N ASP A 108 -12.53 7.88 8.33
CA ASP A 108 -13.53 8.80 7.76
C ASP A 108 -13.32 9.11 6.28
N HIS A 109 -12.23 8.67 5.67
CA HIS A 109 -11.87 9.02 4.30
C HIS A 109 -12.88 8.56 3.23
N TRP A 110 -13.61 7.47 3.47
CA TRP A 110 -14.68 7.01 2.55
C TRP A 110 -15.94 7.84 2.62
N LYS A 111 -16.34 8.21 3.82
CA LYS A 111 -17.56 8.98 4.08
C LYS A 111 -17.36 10.47 3.80
N TYR A 112 -16.17 10.96 4.08
CA TYR A 112 -15.81 12.36 3.97
C TYR A 112 -14.51 12.51 3.14
N PRO A 113 -14.58 12.32 1.79
CA PRO A 113 -13.38 12.41 0.97
C PRO A 113 -12.87 13.87 0.86
N LEU A 114 -11.55 14.05 0.93
CA LEU A 114 -10.91 15.37 0.76
C LEU A 114 -11.11 15.95 -0.66
N SER A 115 -11.52 15.14 -1.62
CA SER A 115 -11.86 15.56 -2.98
C SER A 115 -13.26 16.17 -3.12
N SER A 116 -14.07 16.20 -2.04
CA SER A 116 -15.42 16.76 -2.08
C SER A 116 -15.42 18.24 -2.45
N SER A 117 -16.45 18.69 -3.18
CA SER A 117 -16.73 20.11 -3.40
C SER A 117 -17.47 20.75 -2.22
N ASP A 118 -18.05 19.94 -1.32
CA ASP A 118 -18.72 20.41 -0.11
C ASP A 118 -17.69 20.65 1.00
N ARG A 119 -17.53 21.92 1.39
CA ARG A 119 -16.60 22.32 2.44
C ARG A 119 -16.89 21.65 3.79
N ALA A 120 -18.16 21.41 4.12
CA ALA A 120 -18.52 20.75 5.38
C ALA A 120 -18.07 19.28 5.42
N VAL A 121 -18.06 18.60 4.28
CA VAL A 121 -17.50 17.25 4.14
C VAL A 121 -15.99 17.27 4.31
N VAL A 122 -15.30 18.21 3.66
CA VAL A 122 -13.84 18.36 3.75
C VAL A 122 -13.40 18.67 5.18
N GLU A 123 -14.09 19.57 5.89
CA GLU A 123 -13.76 19.90 7.28
C GLU A 123 -13.88 18.69 8.22
N LYS A 124 -14.87 17.83 8.02
CA LYS A 124 -14.98 16.57 8.79
C LYS A 124 -13.80 15.64 8.53
N SER A 125 -13.40 15.52 7.27
CA SER A 125 -12.22 14.74 6.89
C SER A 125 -10.95 15.28 7.55
N LEU A 126 -10.73 16.58 7.47
CA LEU A 126 -9.58 17.24 8.11
C LEU A 126 -9.59 17.08 9.63
N ALA A 127 -10.74 17.20 10.27
CA ALA A 127 -10.88 16.95 11.70
C ALA A 127 -10.52 15.50 12.05
N GLY A 128 -11.03 14.51 11.32
CA GLY A 128 -10.69 13.11 11.49
C GLY A 128 -9.19 12.85 11.31
N MET A 129 -8.56 13.44 10.30
CA MET A 129 -7.11 13.33 10.10
C MET A 129 -6.29 13.93 11.24
N ARG A 130 -6.69 15.08 11.79
CA ARG A 130 -6.03 15.66 12.98
C ARG A 130 -6.13 14.73 14.17
N THR A 131 -7.32 14.15 14.43
CA THR A 131 -7.51 13.14 15.47
C THR A 131 -6.60 11.93 15.23
N SER A 132 -6.53 11.41 14.01
CA SER A 132 -5.66 10.28 13.65
C SER A 132 -4.19 10.58 13.91
N LEU A 133 -3.72 11.79 13.57
CA LEU A 133 -2.34 12.23 13.83
C LEU A 133 -2.04 12.33 15.34
N HIS A 134 -2.97 12.84 16.14
CA HIS A 134 -2.82 12.87 17.59
C HIS A 134 -2.86 11.46 18.22
N ASN A 135 -3.74 10.56 17.76
CA ASN A 135 -3.74 9.17 18.17
C ASN A 135 -2.39 8.50 17.83
N ALA A 136 -1.88 8.71 16.62
CA ALA A 136 -0.58 8.17 16.23
C ALA A 136 0.53 8.65 17.18
N LYS A 137 0.55 9.93 17.52
CA LYS A 137 1.50 10.48 18.50
C LYS A 137 1.34 9.84 19.87
N LEU A 138 0.12 9.72 20.37
CA LEU A 138 -0.21 9.13 21.67
C LEU A 138 0.26 7.68 21.77
N TRP A 139 0.06 6.89 20.70
CA TRP A 139 0.37 5.47 20.65
C TRP A 139 1.82 5.16 20.22
N GLY A 140 2.63 6.18 19.90
CA GLY A 140 3.98 5.98 19.39
C GLY A 140 4.05 5.38 17.99
N SER A 141 2.98 5.56 17.23
CA SER A 141 2.91 5.20 15.80
C SER A 141 3.64 6.23 14.95
N ASP A 142 4.20 5.80 13.83
CA ASP A 142 4.96 6.68 12.94
C ASP A 142 4.22 7.06 11.65
N ALA A 143 3.03 6.48 11.40
CA ALA A 143 2.25 6.75 10.21
C ALA A 143 0.73 6.70 10.45
N VAL A 144 0.02 7.55 9.68
CA VAL A 144 -1.44 7.50 9.52
C VAL A 144 -1.76 7.18 8.07
N LEU A 145 -2.57 6.16 7.83
CA LEU A 145 -3.09 5.83 6.51
C LEU A 145 -4.18 6.81 6.09
N LEU A 146 -4.09 7.32 4.87
CA LEU A 146 -5.10 8.18 4.26
C LEU A 146 -5.42 7.73 2.83
N VAL A 147 -6.68 7.41 2.55
CA VAL A 147 -7.21 7.38 1.18
C VAL A 147 -7.52 8.83 0.76
N PRO A 148 -6.82 9.41 -0.22
CA PRO A 148 -6.81 10.86 -0.41
C PRO A 148 -8.06 11.42 -1.10
N ALA A 149 -8.72 10.62 -1.95
CA ALA A 149 -9.78 11.11 -2.82
C ALA A 149 -10.71 9.98 -3.29
N VAL A 150 -11.83 10.36 -3.88
CA VAL A 150 -12.73 9.47 -4.62
C VAL A 150 -13.09 10.14 -5.94
N VAL A 151 -12.94 9.42 -7.05
CA VAL A 151 -13.41 9.83 -8.38
C VAL A 151 -14.80 9.27 -8.64
N ASN A 152 -15.74 10.12 -9.01
CA ASN A 152 -17.11 9.77 -9.30
C ASN A 152 -17.71 10.74 -10.34
N PRO A 153 -18.97 10.57 -10.79
CA PRO A 153 -19.56 11.46 -11.80
C PRO A 153 -19.58 12.95 -11.42
N GLN A 154 -19.51 13.30 -10.14
CA GLN A 154 -19.52 14.67 -9.60
C GLN A 154 -18.12 15.19 -9.26
N THR A 155 -17.10 14.32 -9.29
CA THR A 155 -15.72 14.65 -8.96
C THR A 155 -14.81 14.05 -10.03
N SER A 156 -14.34 14.91 -10.96
CA SER A 156 -13.41 14.50 -12.01
C SER A 156 -12.06 14.05 -11.43
N TYR A 157 -11.25 13.36 -12.23
CA TYR A 157 -9.89 12.96 -11.82
C TYR A 157 -9.03 14.18 -11.48
N HIS A 158 -9.13 15.24 -12.29
CA HIS A 158 -8.43 16.49 -12.05
C HIS A 158 -8.88 17.18 -10.76
N ASP A 159 -10.19 17.22 -10.48
CA ASP A 159 -10.72 17.75 -9.23
C ASP A 159 -10.27 16.92 -8.01
N ALA A 160 -10.29 15.60 -8.14
CA ALA A 160 -9.82 14.68 -7.10
C ALA A 160 -8.35 14.96 -6.75
N TRP A 161 -7.51 15.14 -7.78
CA TRP A 161 -6.09 15.47 -7.64
C TRP A 161 -5.88 16.82 -6.95
N THR A 162 -6.41 17.87 -7.53
CA THR A 162 -6.14 19.25 -7.07
C THR A 162 -6.75 19.54 -5.71
N ARG A 163 -7.99 19.09 -5.46
CA ARG A 163 -8.66 19.33 -4.18
C ARG A 163 -7.99 18.57 -3.05
N SER A 164 -7.74 17.27 -3.22
CA SER A 164 -7.12 16.47 -2.17
C SER A 164 -5.71 16.95 -1.83
N GLN A 165 -4.89 17.27 -2.83
CA GLN A 165 -3.56 17.84 -2.58
C GLN A 165 -3.62 19.15 -1.80
N LYS A 166 -4.52 20.06 -2.17
CA LYS A 166 -4.70 21.32 -1.46
C LYS A 166 -4.98 21.09 0.03
N GLU A 167 -5.89 20.20 0.34
CA GLU A 167 -6.31 19.94 1.71
C GLU A 167 -5.24 19.18 2.51
N ILE A 168 -4.57 18.18 1.90
CA ILE A 168 -3.47 17.43 2.54
C ILE A 168 -2.32 18.38 2.91
N ARG A 169 -1.99 19.37 2.06
CA ARG A 169 -0.95 20.36 2.37
C ARG A 169 -1.21 21.11 3.68
N THR A 170 -2.47 21.31 4.07
CA THR A 170 -2.83 21.96 5.33
C THR A 170 -2.53 21.12 6.57
N LEU A 171 -2.35 19.79 6.38
CA LEU A 171 -2.03 18.85 7.47
C LEU A 171 -0.52 18.65 7.66
N ILE A 172 0.30 19.01 6.67
CA ILE A 172 1.76 18.81 6.72
C ILE A 172 2.41 19.44 7.96
N PRO A 173 2.10 20.70 8.35
CA PRO A 173 2.71 21.30 9.54
C PRO A 173 2.44 20.50 10.82
N LEU A 174 1.22 19.96 10.99
CA LEU A 174 0.89 19.12 12.14
C LEU A 174 1.60 17.76 12.08
N ALA A 175 1.66 17.15 10.90
CA ALA A 175 2.40 15.90 10.69
C ALA A 175 3.89 16.05 11.05
N GLU A 176 4.51 17.16 10.66
CA GLU A 176 5.89 17.53 11.00
C GLU A 176 6.09 17.75 12.50
N GLU A 177 5.21 18.53 13.14
CA GLU A 177 5.24 18.79 14.58
C GLU A 177 5.17 17.49 15.39
N LEU A 178 4.23 16.60 15.02
CA LEU A 178 4.02 15.32 15.69
C LEU A 178 5.03 14.25 15.28
N LYS A 179 5.79 14.46 14.21
CA LYS A 179 6.71 13.48 13.58
C LYS A 179 5.99 12.21 13.14
N VAL A 180 4.83 12.38 12.53
CA VAL A 180 3.97 11.30 12.02
C VAL A 180 3.78 11.48 10.52
N VAL A 181 4.06 10.44 9.74
CA VAL A 181 3.89 10.45 8.28
C VAL A 181 2.41 10.28 7.92
N ILE A 182 1.92 11.08 6.99
CA ILE A 182 0.65 10.82 6.29
C ILE A 182 0.97 9.91 5.11
N ALA A 183 0.57 8.66 5.22
CA ALA A 183 0.84 7.63 4.21
C ALA A 183 -0.40 7.44 3.31
N ILE A 184 -0.25 7.85 2.05
CA ILE A 184 -1.33 7.79 1.04
C ILE A 184 -1.45 6.37 0.52
N GLU A 185 -2.69 5.84 0.51
CA GLU A 185 -3.00 4.52 -0.04
C GLU A 185 -3.78 4.62 -1.35
N GLU A 186 -3.38 3.80 -2.32
CA GLU A 186 -4.16 3.48 -3.51
C GLU A 186 -5.20 2.41 -3.19
N VAL A 187 -6.44 2.66 -3.60
CA VAL A 187 -7.56 1.73 -3.39
C VAL A 187 -8.49 1.72 -4.62
N TRP A 188 -9.58 0.96 -4.57
CA TRP A 188 -10.52 0.85 -5.69
C TRP A 188 -11.51 2.04 -5.77
N ASN A 189 -11.00 3.24 -5.70
CA ASN A 189 -11.72 4.52 -5.74
C ASN A 189 -11.62 5.26 -7.08
N LYS A 190 -11.04 4.61 -8.11
CA LYS A 190 -10.77 5.17 -9.44
C LYS A 190 -9.77 6.33 -9.44
N PHE A 191 -8.87 6.35 -8.46
CA PHE A 191 -7.83 7.36 -8.31
C PHE A 191 -6.48 6.69 -8.03
N LEU A 192 -5.38 7.26 -8.52
CA LEU A 192 -4.02 6.72 -8.44
C LEU A 192 -3.93 5.29 -9.03
N LEU A 193 -4.29 5.16 -10.31
CA LEU A 193 -4.46 3.87 -11.00
C LEU A 193 -3.16 3.28 -11.56
N SER A 194 -2.04 3.99 -11.44
CA SER A 194 -0.72 3.51 -11.88
C SER A 194 0.38 3.90 -10.89
N PRO A 195 1.50 3.15 -10.86
CA PRO A 195 2.62 3.48 -9.98
C PRO A 195 3.26 4.84 -10.32
N LEU A 196 3.23 5.25 -11.59
CA LEU A 196 3.74 6.55 -12.02
C LEU A 196 2.90 7.70 -11.50
N GLU A 197 1.56 7.58 -11.55
CA GLU A 197 0.66 8.57 -10.96
C GLU A 197 0.84 8.67 -9.45
N MET A 198 0.94 7.53 -8.76
CA MET A 198 1.16 7.48 -7.32
C MET A 198 2.49 8.15 -6.94
N ALA A 199 3.58 7.83 -7.65
CA ALA A 199 4.87 8.46 -7.43
C ALA A 199 4.82 9.99 -7.63
N ASN A 200 4.22 10.44 -8.74
CA ASN A 200 4.07 11.87 -9.04
C ASN A 200 3.21 12.57 -7.98
N TYR A 201 2.09 11.98 -7.59
CA TYR A 201 1.19 12.54 -6.58
C TYR A 201 1.91 12.78 -5.24
N ILE A 202 2.74 11.82 -4.80
CA ILE A 202 3.54 11.95 -3.59
C ILE A 202 4.65 13.01 -3.75
N ASP A 203 5.38 13.00 -4.86
CA ASP A 203 6.53 13.89 -5.09
C ASP A 203 6.12 15.36 -5.19
N GLU A 204 4.93 15.66 -5.72
CA GLU A 204 4.41 17.02 -5.82
C GLU A 204 4.23 17.70 -4.46
N PHE A 205 4.11 16.97 -3.34
CA PHE A 205 4.08 17.57 -2.01
C PHE A 205 5.41 18.16 -1.58
N GLN A 206 6.52 17.64 -2.09
CA GLN A 206 7.89 18.05 -1.71
C GLN A 206 8.11 18.03 -0.19
N SER A 207 7.55 17.04 0.49
CA SER A 207 7.57 16.92 1.94
C SER A 207 7.94 15.49 2.36
N PRO A 208 8.84 15.30 3.33
CA PRO A 208 9.15 13.98 3.88
C PRO A 208 7.99 13.38 4.68
N TRP A 209 7.00 14.19 5.05
CA TRP A 209 5.85 13.78 5.84
C TRP A 209 4.68 13.23 5.02
N ILE A 210 4.79 13.23 3.68
CA ILE A 210 3.84 12.57 2.76
C ILE A 210 4.57 11.43 2.08
N LYS A 211 4.07 10.22 2.26
CA LYS A 211 4.65 8.98 1.76
C LYS A 211 3.56 8.04 1.26
N THR A 212 3.94 6.85 0.82
CA THR A 212 3.03 5.83 0.31
C THR A 212 2.77 4.76 1.36
N TRP A 213 1.50 4.45 1.56
CA TRP A 213 1.03 3.18 2.07
C TRP A 213 0.74 2.29 0.85
N PHE A 214 1.47 1.21 0.67
CA PHE A 214 1.34 0.37 -0.52
C PHE A 214 0.53 -0.89 -0.21
N ASP A 215 -0.53 -1.17 -0.99
CA ASP A 215 -1.31 -2.40 -0.85
C ASP A 215 -1.03 -3.38 -1.99
N VAL A 216 -0.46 -4.54 -1.66
CA VAL A 216 -0.08 -5.58 -2.62
C VAL A 216 -1.29 -6.14 -3.37
N GLY A 217 -2.44 -6.28 -2.69
CA GLY A 217 -3.63 -6.88 -3.28
C GLY A 217 -4.44 -5.89 -4.13
N ASN A 218 -4.54 -4.64 -3.71
CA ASN A 218 -5.33 -3.63 -4.42
C ASN A 218 -4.81 -3.41 -5.85
N VAL A 219 -3.50 -3.31 -6.01
CA VAL A 219 -2.87 -3.01 -7.31
C VAL A 219 -2.94 -4.18 -8.29
N LEU A 220 -3.17 -5.40 -7.81
CA LEU A 220 -3.26 -6.57 -8.68
C LEU A 220 -4.41 -6.48 -9.71
N LEU A 221 -5.42 -5.65 -9.45
CA LEU A 221 -6.49 -5.35 -10.40
C LEU A 221 -5.97 -4.57 -11.62
N TYR A 222 -4.98 -3.71 -11.44
CA TYR A 222 -4.51 -2.75 -12.43
C TYR A 222 -3.11 -3.06 -12.98
N GLY A 223 -2.35 -3.94 -12.32
CA GLY A 223 -0.97 -4.20 -12.70
C GLY A 223 -0.33 -5.34 -11.92
N TYR A 224 0.95 -5.22 -11.69
CA TYR A 224 1.76 -6.21 -11.00
C TYR A 224 2.40 -5.57 -9.77
N PRO A 225 2.19 -6.10 -8.54
CA PRO A 225 2.68 -5.50 -7.31
C PRO A 225 4.18 -5.22 -7.31
N GLN A 226 5.01 -6.12 -7.85
CA GLN A 226 6.46 -5.94 -7.93
C GLN A 226 6.87 -4.73 -8.78
N ASP A 227 6.15 -4.42 -9.86
CA ASP A 227 6.39 -3.23 -10.69
C ASP A 227 6.10 -1.93 -9.91
N TRP A 228 5.01 -1.93 -9.15
CA TRP A 228 4.69 -0.83 -8.25
C TRP A 228 5.76 -0.63 -7.18
N ILE A 229 6.24 -1.72 -6.57
CA ILE A 229 7.29 -1.67 -5.53
C ILE A 229 8.56 -1.04 -6.09
N TYR A 230 9.02 -1.44 -7.27
CA TYR A 230 10.21 -0.84 -7.91
C TYR A 230 10.01 0.63 -8.25
N THR A 231 8.85 1.00 -8.79
CA THR A 231 8.56 2.39 -9.17
C THR A 231 8.44 3.30 -7.95
N LEU A 232 7.78 2.85 -6.89
CA LEU A 232 7.58 3.63 -5.67
C LEU A 232 8.84 3.71 -4.80
N GLY A 233 9.62 2.64 -4.73
CA GLY A 233 10.91 2.61 -4.03
C GLY A 233 10.82 3.13 -2.59
N ASN A 234 11.66 4.09 -2.24
CA ASN A 234 11.74 4.70 -0.89
C ASN A 234 10.54 5.58 -0.49
N ARG A 235 9.55 5.72 -1.36
CA ARG A 235 8.28 6.35 -1.01
C ARG A 235 7.42 5.44 -0.15
N ILE A 236 7.62 4.11 -0.22
CA ILE A 236 6.87 3.14 0.58
C ILE A 236 7.36 3.18 2.03
N VAL A 237 6.46 3.50 2.96
CA VAL A 237 6.74 3.49 4.41
C VAL A 237 5.95 2.44 5.17
N LYS A 238 4.80 2.05 4.65
CA LYS A 238 3.92 1.00 5.18
C LYS A 238 3.36 0.16 4.04
N VAL A 239 3.00 -1.07 4.37
CA VAL A 239 2.47 -2.04 3.40
C VAL A 239 1.22 -2.71 3.96
N HIS A 240 0.17 -2.82 3.14
CA HIS A 240 -0.91 -3.78 3.36
C HIS A 240 -0.67 -5.06 2.55
N LEU A 241 -0.99 -6.17 3.15
CA LEU A 241 -0.95 -7.48 2.54
C LEU A 241 -2.35 -8.06 2.45
N LYS A 242 -2.81 -8.15 1.23
CA LYS A 242 -4.03 -8.86 0.81
C LYS A 242 -3.66 -9.83 -0.30
N ASP A 243 -4.47 -10.83 -0.52
CA ASP A 243 -4.36 -11.65 -1.71
C ASP A 243 -5.69 -11.69 -2.45
N PHE A 244 -5.60 -11.71 -3.75
CA PHE A 244 -6.70 -11.48 -4.67
C PHE A 244 -6.71 -12.59 -5.71
N LYS A 245 -7.87 -13.21 -5.94
CA LYS A 245 -8.04 -14.23 -6.95
C LYS A 245 -9.03 -13.80 -8.01
N ARG A 246 -8.57 -13.73 -9.27
CA ARG A 246 -9.46 -13.52 -10.41
C ARG A 246 -10.29 -14.76 -10.66
N LYS A 247 -11.56 -14.57 -10.99
CA LYS A 247 -12.51 -15.61 -11.36
C LYS A 247 -13.14 -15.26 -12.70
N LYS A 248 -13.78 -16.23 -13.35
CA LYS A 248 -14.48 -16.02 -14.63
C LYS A 248 -15.49 -14.88 -14.55
N ASP A 249 -16.24 -14.81 -13.45
CA ASP A 249 -17.32 -13.86 -13.24
C ASP A 249 -17.02 -12.89 -12.09
N GLY A 250 -15.76 -12.41 -11.98
CA GLY A 250 -15.37 -11.45 -10.97
C GLY A 250 -14.06 -11.78 -10.26
N TYR A 251 -14.05 -11.60 -8.94
CA TYR A 251 -12.87 -11.82 -8.10
C TYR A 251 -13.28 -12.26 -6.68
N ALA A 252 -12.29 -12.69 -5.89
CA ALA A 252 -12.43 -12.89 -4.46
C ALA A 252 -11.16 -12.45 -3.73
N TRP A 253 -11.33 -11.85 -2.56
CA TRP A 253 -10.30 -11.75 -1.57
C TRP A 253 -10.10 -13.12 -0.93
N VAL A 254 -8.87 -13.54 -0.75
CA VAL A 254 -8.50 -14.85 -0.22
C VAL A 254 -7.36 -14.72 0.78
N ASN A 255 -7.01 -15.80 1.48
CA ASN A 255 -5.87 -15.78 2.39
C ASN A 255 -4.55 -15.69 1.59
N LEU A 256 -3.50 -15.19 2.23
CA LEU A 256 -2.18 -15.02 1.61
C LEU A 256 -1.69 -16.32 0.95
N GLY A 257 -1.36 -16.24 -0.32
CA GLY A 257 -0.88 -17.37 -1.12
C GLY A 257 -1.97 -18.26 -1.74
N ASP A 258 -3.24 -17.94 -1.54
CA ASP A 258 -4.35 -18.64 -2.19
C ASP A 258 -4.87 -17.88 -3.44
N GLY A 259 -4.32 -16.69 -3.70
CA GLY A 259 -4.66 -15.80 -4.80
C GLY A 259 -3.69 -15.84 -5.98
N ASP A 260 -3.65 -14.70 -6.68
CA ASP A 260 -2.86 -14.51 -7.90
C ASP A 260 -1.61 -13.63 -7.68
N VAL A 261 -1.29 -13.27 -6.44
CA VAL A 261 -0.07 -12.51 -6.11
C VAL A 261 1.16 -13.40 -6.31
N ASP A 262 2.11 -12.94 -7.11
CA ASP A 262 3.44 -13.56 -7.23
C ASP A 262 4.31 -13.17 -6.01
N TRP A 263 4.12 -13.88 -4.90
CA TRP A 263 4.83 -13.62 -3.64
C TRP A 263 6.36 -13.70 -3.75
N PRO A 264 6.95 -14.65 -4.50
CA PRO A 264 8.39 -14.64 -4.78
C PRO A 264 8.86 -13.33 -5.42
N ALA A 265 8.16 -12.84 -6.45
CA ALA A 265 8.51 -11.59 -7.12
C ALA A 265 8.29 -10.36 -6.21
N VAL A 266 7.21 -10.34 -5.43
CA VAL A 266 6.94 -9.28 -4.44
C VAL A 266 8.03 -9.23 -3.36
N ARG A 267 8.42 -10.39 -2.81
CA ARG A 267 9.50 -10.47 -1.82
C ARG A 267 10.84 -10.02 -2.40
N GLN A 268 11.17 -10.44 -3.63
CA GLN A 268 12.38 -9.99 -4.31
C GLN A 268 12.39 -8.47 -4.45
N ALA A 269 11.28 -7.88 -4.92
CA ALA A 269 11.18 -6.44 -5.10
C ALA A 269 11.33 -5.66 -3.79
N PHE A 270 10.73 -6.11 -2.68
CA PHE A 270 10.96 -5.51 -1.36
C PHE A 270 12.42 -5.61 -0.92
N GLY A 271 13.08 -6.74 -1.19
CA GLY A 271 14.50 -6.92 -0.91
C GLY A 271 15.37 -5.95 -1.71
N ASP A 272 15.11 -5.81 -3.00
CA ASP A 272 15.89 -4.98 -3.92
C ASP A 272 15.79 -3.48 -3.59
N ILE A 273 14.62 -3.02 -3.14
CA ILE A 273 14.45 -1.63 -2.67
C ILE A 273 14.91 -1.42 -1.22
N GLY A 274 15.34 -2.46 -0.51
CA GLY A 274 15.77 -2.39 0.87
C GLY A 274 14.66 -2.12 1.88
N TYR A 275 13.41 -2.52 1.60
CA TYR A 275 12.29 -2.31 2.51
C TYR A 275 12.44 -3.15 3.78
N SER A 276 12.42 -2.49 4.94
CA SER A 276 12.57 -3.11 6.27
C SER A 276 11.54 -2.60 7.30
N GLY A 277 10.46 -1.98 6.81
CA GLY A 277 9.36 -1.48 7.64
C GLY A 277 8.44 -2.58 8.16
N SER A 278 7.19 -2.24 8.40
CA SER A 278 6.13 -3.18 8.75
C SER A 278 5.23 -3.47 7.55
N ALA A 279 4.71 -4.69 7.50
CA ALA A 279 3.63 -5.04 6.59
C ALA A 279 2.45 -5.57 7.40
N VAL A 280 1.29 -4.98 7.22
CA VAL A 280 0.08 -5.28 7.96
C VAL A 280 -0.81 -6.18 7.10
N THR A 281 -1.17 -7.35 7.63
CA THR A 281 -2.20 -8.17 6.99
C THR A 281 -3.56 -7.51 7.14
N GLU A 282 -4.28 -7.34 6.04
CA GLU A 282 -5.63 -6.80 6.00
C GLU A 282 -6.56 -7.77 5.26
N LEU A 283 -7.06 -8.75 6.02
CA LEU A 283 -7.90 -9.85 5.55
C LEU A 283 -9.22 -9.83 6.31
N GLU A 284 -10.12 -10.76 5.99
CA GLU A 284 -11.44 -10.84 6.65
C GLU A 284 -11.36 -11.05 8.16
N GLY A 285 -10.27 -11.64 8.65
CA GLY A 285 -10.10 -11.97 10.06
C GLY A 285 -10.67 -13.33 10.42
N GLY A 286 -10.52 -13.71 11.71
CA GLY A 286 -11.00 -15.01 12.17
C GLY A 286 -10.59 -15.36 13.59
N ASP A 287 -10.70 -16.64 13.91
CA ASP A 287 -10.30 -17.19 15.20
C ASP A 287 -8.76 -17.33 15.35
N GLU A 288 -8.31 -17.75 16.52
CA GLU A 288 -6.89 -17.96 16.81
C GLU A 288 -6.21 -18.90 15.80
N LYS A 289 -6.88 -19.97 15.39
CA LYS A 289 -6.33 -20.93 14.42
C LYS A 289 -6.08 -20.28 13.07
N TYR A 290 -7.04 -19.49 12.60
CA TYR A 290 -6.92 -18.73 11.36
C TYR A 290 -5.77 -17.70 11.45
N LEU A 291 -5.69 -16.93 12.52
CA LEU A 291 -4.63 -15.93 12.71
C LEU A 291 -3.24 -16.56 12.78
N ARG A 292 -3.09 -17.74 13.40
CA ARG A 292 -1.83 -18.51 13.38
C ARG A 292 -1.45 -18.98 11.98
N ASP A 293 -2.42 -19.36 11.16
CA ASP A 293 -2.17 -19.73 9.75
C ASP A 293 -1.71 -18.49 8.96
N VAL A 294 -2.36 -17.35 9.14
CA VAL A 294 -1.95 -16.07 8.52
C VAL A 294 -0.49 -15.74 8.88
N CYS A 295 -0.10 -15.86 10.16
CA CYS A 295 1.28 -15.62 10.59
C CYS A 295 2.29 -16.56 9.91
N LYS A 296 1.97 -17.85 9.79
CA LYS A 296 2.83 -18.82 9.09
C LYS A 296 2.97 -18.52 7.60
N ARG A 297 1.87 -18.13 6.95
CA ARG A 297 1.88 -17.70 5.55
C ARG A 297 2.72 -16.45 5.36
N PHE A 298 2.60 -15.47 6.26
CA PHE A 298 3.44 -14.28 6.26
C PHE A 298 4.93 -14.63 6.35
N ASP A 299 5.31 -15.49 7.31
CA ASP A 299 6.70 -15.90 7.49
C ASP A 299 7.26 -16.54 6.21
N ARG A 300 6.51 -17.44 5.59
CA ARG A 300 6.91 -18.14 4.37
C ARG A 300 6.95 -17.24 3.13
N LEU A 301 5.87 -16.48 2.89
CA LEU A 301 5.66 -15.77 1.63
C LEU A 301 6.36 -14.41 1.60
N VAL A 302 6.30 -13.67 2.71
CA VAL A 302 6.79 -12.30 2.80
C VAL A 302 8.20 -12.23 3.36
N ILE A 303 8.45 -12.88 4.50
CA ILE A 303 9.79 -12.85 5.13
C ILE A 303 10.74 -13.85 4.46
N GLY A 304 10.24 -15.00 4.01
CA GLY A 304 11.09 -16.05 3.45
C GLY A 304 11.66 -17.01 4.49
N ARG A 305 10.96 -17.17 5.62
CA ARG A 305 11.23 -18.18 6.65
C ARG A 305 10.24 -19.33 6.50
N GLY A 306 10.73 -20.54 6.33
CA GLY A 306 9.87 -21.72 6.18
C GLY A 306 10.67 -22.97 5.95
#